data_1d597774e437c8787b78c343229c5b9d
#
_entry.id   1d597774e437c8787b78c343229c5b9d
#
_cell.length_a   1.000
_cell.length_b   1.000
_cell.length_c   1.000
_cell.angle_alpha   90.00
_cell.angle_beta   90.00
_cell.angle_gamma   90.00
#
_symmetry.space_group_name_H-M   'P 1'
#
loop_
_entity.id
_entity.type
_entity.pdbx_description
1 polymer ?
#
loop_
_entity_poly.entity_id
_entity_poly.type
_entity_poly.pdbx_seq_one_letter_code
_entity_poly.pdbx_strand_id
1 'polypeptide(L)'
;CNVEIKVLDVNDNAPEVVLASSSREIPENSPLGTLVALINIKDKDSGNNGEVDCHLQNASPFKILSAANSYYKLLTDGPLDRESTPAYNLTITATDKGTPPLSTQKTISLEISDINDNAPIFEKSSYAVYVAENNPASSSIFSIKAVDPDLGRNARITYSILTSKIEALPLPSYLSINSESGTLYSQRSFDYEQLREFEVQVKAEDGGSPPLSSNATLKVFIQDQNDQSPQILYPSPGAEGSASFEMVPRSAEMGYLVTKVVAVDTDSGHNAWLSYHLLQATEPGLLTIGAHTGEIRTLRMFLERDALKQKLVVLVKDNGQPPLSATVSLNLIFAENFQEALPEINNQTTDSEQQSELQFYLVLALTLISFLFLLTVTLVIMMKLRQSGNLKFLPCFAPIPHSSNAIIFPPNYEEGTIPYSYQLCLSSESKIHEITFPTPKVQAAEYISCNQKSDVLLPTNGANVVNSEMEKINMVSFLLKSNNFTYLVNEIENFNFFYKNYQVL
;
A
#
# COMPACT_ATOMS: atom_id res chain seq x y z
N CYS A 1 88.37 -36.89 54.71
CA CYS A 1 87.42 -35.78 54.91
C CYS A 1 86.36 -35.84 53.83
N ASN A 2 85.12 -35.99 54.20
CA ASN A 2 84.03 -35.77 53.29
C ASN A 2 83.70 -34.28 53.30
N VAL A 3 83.66 -33.65 52.15
CA VAL A 3 83.27 -32.27 52.00
C VAL A 3 81.90 -32.28 51.40
N GLU A 4 80.90 -31.77 52.12
CA GLU A 4 79.52 -31.55 51.60
C GLU A 4 79.44 -30.12 51.13
N ILE A 5 79.16 -29.94 49.82
CA ILE A 5 78.92 -28.61 49.22
C ILE A 5 77.45 -28.51 49.02
N LYS A 6 76.81 -27.59 49.71
CA LYS A 6 75.39 -27.25 49.51
C LYS A 6 75.27 -26.02 48.60
N VAL A 7 74.69 -26.20 47.45
CA VAL A 7 74.37 -25.10 46.54
C VAL A 7 73.09 -24.44 47.06
N LEU A 8 73.17 -23.15 47.32
CA LEU A 8 72.00 -22.34 47.71
C LEU A 8 71.31 -21.84 46.45
N ASP A 9 70.01 -21.91 46.49
CA ASP A 9 69.17 -21.41 45.42
C ASP A 9 69.10 -19.87 45.44
N VAL A 10 69.02 -19.26 44.22
CA VAL A 10 68.85 -17.80 44.01
C VAL A 10 67.63 -17.61 43.15
N ASN A 11 66.81 -16.61 43.46
CA ASN A 11 65.63 -16.29 42.69
C ASN A 11 66.03 -15.64 41.37
N ASP A 12 66.33 -16.45 40.33
CA ASP A 12 66.81 -15.99 39.05
C ASP A 12 65.88 -16.43 37.86
N ASN A 13 64.80 -17.16 38.13
CA ASN A 13 63.81 -17.55 37.17
C ASN A 13 62.43 -16.97 37.56
N ALA A 14 61.72 -16.33 36.59
CA ALA A 14 60.35 -15.95 36.79
C ALA A 14 59.39 -17.13 36.48
N PRO A 15 58.22 -17.20 37.13
CA PRO A 15 57.25 -18.25 36.88
C PRO A 15 56.86 -18.34 35.41
N GLU A 16 56.82 -19.52 34.80
CA GLU A 16 56.38 -19.78 33.45
C GLU A 16 54.87 -20.13 33.45
N VAL A 17 54.03 -19.34 32.74
CA VAL A 17 52.56 -19.55 32.63
C VAL A 17 52.27 -20.26 31.34
N VAL A 18 51.88 -21.54 31.42
CA VAL A 18 51.52 -22.38 30.27
C VAL A 18 50.02 -22.71 30.28
N LEU A 19 49.33 -22.39 29.21
CA LEU A 19 47.91 -22.78 29.02
C LEU A 19 47.86 -24.26 28.61
N ALA A 20 47.42 -25.12 29.51
CA ALA A 20 47.24 -26.55 29.24
C ALA A 20 45.98 -26.79 28.38
N SER A 21 44.93 -25.99 28.62
CA SER A 21 43.75 -25.89 27.78
C SER A 21 43.10 -24.52 27.98
N SER A 22 42.50 -23.96 26.95
CA SER A 22 41.69 -22.75 27.04
C SER A 22 40.56 -22.80 26.02
N SER A 23 39.36 -22.44 26.46
CA SER A 23 38.24 -22.13 25.55
C SER A 23 38.48 -20.74 24.97
N ARG A 24 38.23 -20.58 23.67
CA ARG A 24 38.23 -19.26 23.04
C ARG A 24 36.86 -18.60 23.12
N GLU A 25 35.86 -19.43 23.28
CA GLU A 25 34.45 -19.05 23.26
C GLU A 25 33.70 -19.80 24.36
N ILE A 26 32.75 -19.15 25.01
CA ILE A 26 31.90 -19.73 26.05
C ILE A 26 30.49 -19.15 25.93
N PRO A 27 29.42 -19.96 25.98
CA PRO A 27 28.05 -19.46 25.94
C PRO A 27 27.74 -18.58 27.15
N GLU A 28 27.00 -17.50 26.95
CA GLU A 28 26.60 -16.57 28.02
C GLU A 28 25.76 -17.25 29.11
N ASN A 29 24.91 -18.22 28.75
CA ASN A 29 24.13 -18.98 29.72
C ASN A 29 24.94 -20.04 30.50
N SER A 30 26.28 -20.00 30.40
CA SER A 30 27.12 -20.95 31.07
C SER A 30 26.92 -20.90 32.59
N PRO A 31 26.75 -22.06 33.27
CA PRO A 31 26.56 -22.08 34.70
C PRO A 31 27.82 -21.63 35.46
N LEU A 32 27.61 -21.14 36.67
CA LEU A 32 28.71 -20.78 37.57
C LEU A 32 29.64 -21.98 37.79
N GLY A 33 30.97 -21.74 37.77
CA GLY A 33 31.98 -22.77 37.91
C GLY A 33 32.32 -23.49 36.60
N THR A 34 31.86 -23.00 35.44
CA THR A 34 32.27 -23.53 34.13
C THR A 34 33.77 -23.29 33.92
N LEU A 35 34.50 -24.34 33.49
CA LEU A 35 35.94 -24.29 33.25
C LEU A 35 36.21 -23.53 31.93
N VAL A 36 36.91 -22.38 32.04
CA VAL A 36 37.34 -21.54 30.92
C VAL A 36 38.76 -21.95 30.47
N ALA A 37 39.67 -22.10 31.39
CA ALA A 37 41.04 -22.52 31.09
C ALA A 37 41.65 -23.34 32.23
N LEU A 38 42.55 -24.25 31.84
CA LEU A 38 43.45 -24.95 32.74
C LEU A 38 44.86 -24.42 32.49
N ILE A 39 45.47 -23.90 33.54
CA ILE A 39 46.74 -23.20 33.51
C ILE A 39 47.75 -24.00 34.33
N ASN A 40 48.93 -24.28 33.79
CA ASN A 40 50.06 -24.88 34.51
C ASN A 40 51.06 -23.78 34.72
N ILE A 41 51.47 -23.57 35.98
CA ILE A 41 52.49 -22.60 36.36
C ILE A 41 53.66 -23.34 36.95
N LYS A 42 54.83 -23.14 36.38
CA LYS A 42 56.08 -23.80 36.80
C LYS A 42 57.12 -22.74 37.06
N ASP A 43 57.81 -22.92 38.12
CA ASP A 43 59.02 -22.22 38.44
C ASP A 43 60.19 -23.20 38.53
N LYS A 44 61.37 -22.78 38.11
CA LYS A 44 62.56 -23.61 38.11
C LYS A 44 63.33 -23.52 39.40
N ASP A 45 63.09 -22.51 40.22
CA ASP A 45 63.77 -22.26 41.46
C ASP A 45 63.21 -23.18 42.56
N SER A 46 63.90 -23.22 43.67
CA SER A 46 63.65 -24.15 44.79
C SER A 46 63.11 -23.45 46.03
N GLY A 47 62.28 -24.17 46.82
CA GLY A 47 61.71 -23.63 48.05
C GLY A 47 60.78 -22.45 47.81
N ASN A 48 60.97 -21.38 48.60
CA ASN A 48 60.12 -20.18 48.46
C ASN A 48 60.26 -19.47 47.10
N ASN A 49 61.46 -19.54 46.49
CA ASN A 49 61.70 -18.94 45.17
C ASN A 49 60.87 -19.64 44.08
N GLY A 50 60.59 -20.95 44.22
CA GLY A 50 59.72 -21.70 43.29
C GLY A 50 58.27 -21.82 43.74
N GLU A 51 57.86 -21.21 44.87
CA GLU A 51 56.46 -21.17 45.30
C GLU A 51 55.79 -20.00 44.70
N VAL A 52 54.74 -20.24 43.88
CA VAL A 52 54.10 -19.24 43.06
C VAL A 52 52.66 -18.95 43.53
N ASP A 53 52.35 -17.67 43.68
CA ASP A 53 51.02 -17.16 43.86
C ASP A 53 50.42 -16.68 42.47
N CYS A 54 49.23 -17.10 42.21
CA CYS A 54 48.56 -16.76 40.94
C CYS A 54 47.24 -16.03 41.21
N HIS A 55 47.07 -14.89 40.55
CA HIS A 55 45.87 -14.12 40.66
C HIS A 55 45.47 -13.57 39.32
N LEU A 56 44.12 -13.24 39.18
CA LEU A 56 43.50 -12.69 38.00
C LEU A 56 43.34 -11.18 38.19
N GLN A 57 43.80 -10.38 37.23
CA GLN A 57 43.46 -8.97 37.17
C GLN A 57 42.02 -8.81 36.61
N ASN A 58 41.23 -7.92 37.22
CA ASN A 58 39.83 -7.72 36.85
C ASN A 58 39.01 -9.03 36.90
N ALA A 59 39.00 -9.66 38.07
CA ALA A 59 38.47 -11.00 38.25
C ALA A 59 36.98 -11.20 37.91
N SER A 60 36.14 -10.20 38.15
CA SER A 60 34.69 -10.34 37.87
C SER A 60 34.40 -10.33 36.36
N PRO A 61 33.58 -11.27 35.82
CA PRO A 61 32.84 -12.36 36.47
C PRO A 61 33.60 -13.72 36.50
N PHE A 62 34.92 -13.73 36.63
CA PHE A 62 35.73 -14.93 36.63
C PHE A 62 36.54 -15.06 37.93
N LYS A 63 36.96 -16.28 38.26
CA LYS A 63 37.84 -16.57 39.34
C LYS A 63 38.91 -17.59 38.96
N ILE A 64 40.06 -17.53 39.62
CA ILE A 64 41.10 -18.52 39.50
C ILE A 64 41.21 -19.32 40.81
N LEU A 65 41.26 -20.64 40.70
CA LEU A 65 41.40 -21.54 41.83
C LEU A 65 42.65 -22.42 41.67
N SER A 66 43.44 -22.56 42.71
CA SER A 66 44.57 -23.51 42.76
C SER A 66 44.04 -24.95 42.74
N ALA A 67 44.69 -25.79 41.96
CA ALA A 67 44.45 -27.23 41.86
C ALA A 67 45.75 -27.99 42.20
N ALA A 68 45.70 -29.32 42.21
CA ALA A 68 46.92 -30.12 42.51
C ALA A 68 47.99 -29.94 41.41
N ASN A 69 49.29 -30.11 41.83
CA ASN A 69 50.45 -30.17 40.94
C ASN A 69 50.68 -28.90 40.09
N SER A 70 50.65 -27.71 40.70
CA SER A 70 50.91 -26.41 40.03
C SER A 70 49.90 -26.08 38.93
N TYR A 71 48.71 -26.70 38.94
CA TYR A 71 47.62 -26.35 38.06
C TYR A 71 46.70 -25.36 38.73
N TYR A 72 46.18 -24.44 37.92
CA TYR A 72 45.11 -23.47 38.25
C TYR A 72 43.95 -23.58 37.29
N LYS A 73 42.73 -23.46 37.84
CA LYS A 73 41.51 -23.47 37.08
C LYS A 73 40.96 -22.06 37.01
N LEU A 74 40.75 -21.54 35.77
CA LEU A 74 40.00 -20.33 35.51
C LEU A 74 38.55 -20.73 35.31
N LEU A 75 37.66 -20.23 36.15
CA LEU A 75 36.24 -20.59 36.20
C LEU A 75 35.37 -19.34 36.12
N THR A 76 34.13 -19.50 35.60
CA THR A 76 33.09 -18.48 35.73
C THR A 76 32.67 -18.33 37.21
N ASP A 77 32.48 -17.08 37.66
CA ASP A 77 32.07 -16.72 39.03
C ASP A 77 30.87 -15.78 39.08
N GLY A 78 30.39 -15.31 37.93
CA GLY A 78 29.22 -14.45 37.76
C GLY A 78 28.47 -14.80 36.48
N PRO A 79 27.28 -14.25 36.32
CA PRO A 79 26.53 -14.36 35.07
C PRO A 79 27.31 -13.68 33.94
N LEU A 80 27.24 -14.25 32.78
CA LEU A 80 27.76 -13.68 31.54
C LEU A 80 26.56 -13.15 30.72
N ASP A 81 26.77 -12.07 29.99
CA ASP A 81 25.79 -11.38 29.21
C ASP A 81 26.53 -10.78 27.99
N ARG A 82 26.32 -11.34 26.82
CA ARG A 82 26.99 -10.96 25.57
C ARG A 82 26.57 -9.56 25.12
N GLU A 83 25.31 -9.21 25.33
CA GLU A 83 24.76 -7.91 24.93
C GLU A 83 25.42 -6.77 25.69
N SER A 84 25.82 -7.05 26.96
CA SER A 84 26.56 -6.13 27.81
C SER A 84 28.05 -6.20 27.55
N THR A 85 28.61 -7.41 27.47
CA THR A 85 30.07 -7.61 27.34
C THR A 85 30.38 -8.78 26.41
N PRO A 86 30.62 -8.53 25.10
CA PRO A 86 30.81 -9.59 24.12
C PRO A 86 32.14 -10.34 24.23
N ALA A 87 33.13 -9.78 24.91
CA ALA A 87 34.44 -10.43 25.09
C ALA A 87 35.16 -9.92 26.31
N TYR A 88 35.99 -10.78 26.88
CA TYR A 88 36.85 -10.49 28.04
C TYR A 88 38.31 -10.72 27.71
N ASN A 89 39.19 -9.80 28.14
CA ASN A 89 40.62 -9.96 28.15
C ASN A 89 41.10 -10.22 29.61
N LEU A 90 41.37 -11.48 29.90
CA LEU A 90 41.67 -11.95 31.23
C LEU A 90 43.21 -12.04 31.41
N THR A 91 43.79 -11.18 32.25
CA THR A 91 45.21 -11.16 32.51
C THR A 91 45.54 -11.90 33.81
N ILE A 92 46.26 -13.00 33.67
CA ILE A 92 46.72 -13.84 34.74
C ILE A 92 48.12 -13.35 35.11
N THR A 93 48.36 -13.08 36.41
CA THR A 93 49.65 -12.71 36.96
C THR A 93 50.10 -13.81 37.89
N ALA A 94 51.26 -14.38 37.61
CA ALA A 94 51.96 -15.35 38.44
C ALA A 94 53.19 -14.67 39.07
N THR A 95 53.34 -14.75 40.38
CA THR A 95 54.41 -14.11 41.10
C THR A 95 55.00 -15.15 42.09
N ASP A 96 56.29 -15.33 42.07
CA ASP A 96 57.02 -16.18 43.07
C ASP A 96 57.08 -15.48 44.44
N LYS A 97 57.49 -16.25 45.47
CA LYS A 97 57.67 -15.75 46.83
C LYS A 97 59.16 -15.49 47.14
N GLY A 98 59.96 -15.35 46.07
CA GLY A 98 61.41 -15.06 46.23
C GLY A 98 61.68 -13.61 46.61
N THR A 99 63.02 -13.31 46.83
CA THR A 99 63.43 -11.96 47.19
C THR A 99 64.59 -11.52 46.27
N PRO A 100 64.34 -10.53 45.34
CA PRO A 100 63.06 -9.87 45.05
C PRO A 100 62.07 -10.81 44.33
N PRO A 101 60.77 -10.62 44.47
CA PRO A 101 59.76 -11.43 43.73
C PRO A 101 59.79 -11.13 42.24
N LEU A 102 59.77 -12.20 41.44
CA LEU A 102 59.66 -12.11 39.97
C LEU A 102 58.23 -12.45 39.53
N SER A 103 57.75 -11.85 38.44
CA SER A 103 56.39 -12.02 37.98
C SER A 103 56.31 -12.21 36.47
N THR A 104 55.32 -13.02 36.02
CA THR A 104 54.95 -13.20 34.61
C THR A 104 53.48 -12.96 34.43
N GLN A 105 53.11 -12.28 33.33
CA GLN A 105 51.72 -12.03 32.94
C GLN A 105 51.35 -12.77 31.65
N LYS A 106 50.16 -13.34 31.64
CA LYS A 106 49.58 -13.98 30.45
C LYS A 106 48.15 -13.52 30.25
N THR A 107 47.83 -12.97 29.08
CA THR A 107 46.47 -12.57 28.72
C THR A 107 45.81 -13.64 27.88
N ILE A 108 44.55 -13.93 28.21
CA ILE A 108 43.64 -14.80 27.47
C ILE A 108 42.49 -13.93 26.97
N SER A 109 42.20 -13.97 25.65
CA SER A 109 41.00 -13.40 25.08
C SER A 109 39.91 -14.47 25.05
N LEU A 110 38.76 -14.16 25.62
CA LEU A 110 37.61 -15.03 25.72
C LEU A 110 36.42 -14.31 25.07
N GLU A 111 35.80 -14.90 24.05
CA GLU A 111 34.57 -14.43 23.42
C GLU A 111 33.37 -15.07 24.10
N ILE A 112 32.28 -14.32 24.21
CA ILE A 112 31.00 -14.83 24.72
C ILE A 112 30.11 -15.16 23.53
N SER A 113 29.69 -16.41 23.44
CA SER A 113 28.77 -16.81 22.37
C SER A 113 27.32 -16.55 22.74
N ASP A 114 26.61 -16.15 21.73
CA ASP A 114 25.24 -15.73 21.74
C ASP A 114 24.26 -16.88 22.02
N ILE A 115 23.23 -16.61 22.80
CA ILE A 115 22.08 -17.47 23.05
C ILE A 115 20.84 -16.65 22.74
N ASN A 116 19.82 -17.28 22.18
CA ASN A 116 18.55 -16.63 21.90
C ASN A 116 17.76 -16.41 23.19
N ASP A 117 18.09 -15.36 23.95
CA ASP A 117 17.43 -15.03 25.21
C ASP A 117 16.71 -13.66 25.19
N ASN A 118 16.83 -12.91 24.10
CA ASN A 118 16.14 -11.65 23.87
C ASN A 118 15.07 -11.80 22.78
N ALA A 119 13.88 -11.29 23.05
CA ALA A 119 12.82 -11.19 22.03
C ALA A 119 12.95 -9.88 21.26
N PRO A 120 12.57 -9.82 19.97
CA PRO A 120 12.49 -8.58 19.22
C PRO A 120 11.66 -7.53 19.95
N ILE A 121 12.12 -6.29 20.02
CA ILE A 121 11.45 -5.19 20.73
C ILE A 121 11.02 -4.12 19.72
N PHE A 122 9.72 -3.83 19.67
CA PHE A 122 9.18 -2.69 18.94
C PHE A 122 9.45 -1.38 19.67
N GLU A 123 9.67 -0.28 18.94
CA GLU A 123 9.87 1.05 19.54
C GLU A 123 8.64 1.48 20.36
N LYS A 124 7.44 1.09 19.93
CA LYS A 124 6.16 1.38 20.60
C LYS A 124 5.28 0.13 20.61
N SER A 125 4.47 -0.01 21.64
CA SER A 125 3.45 -1.07 21.72
C SER A 125 2.24 -0.82 20.82
N SER A 126 2.01 0.45 20.40
CA SER A 126 0.91 0.84 19.52
C SER A 126 1.32 1.98 18.59
N TYR A 127 0.86 1.90 17.34
CA TYR A 127 1.08 2.87 16.28
C TYR A 127 -0.25 3.33 15.71
N ALA A 128 -0.37 4.63 15.40
CA ALA A 128 -1.49 5.20 14.66
C ALA A 128 -1.01 5.53 13.24
N VAL A 129 -1.75 5.07 12.24
CA VAL A 129 -1.43 5.26 10.81
C VAL A 129 -2.65 5.84 10.13
N TYR A 130 -2.44 6.89 9.34
CA TYR A 130 -3.48 7.56 8.57
C TYR A 130 -3.27 7.25 7.09
N VAL A 131 -4.31 6.74 6.44
CA VAL A 131 -4.28 6.35 5.03
C VAL A 131 -5.43 7.05 4.33
N ALA A 132 -5.15 7.78 3.26
CA ALA A 132 -6.22 8.35 2.44
C ALA A 132 -7.02 7.22 1.79
N GLU A 133 -8.33 7.37 1.71
CA GLU A 133 -9.13 6.47 0.88
C GLU A 133 -8.78 6.61 -0.61
N ASN A 134 -9.36 5.77 -1.46
CA ASN A 134 -9.04 5.72 -2.89
C ASN A 134 -7.55 5.44 -3.18
N ASN A 135 -6.82 4.92 -2.19
CA ASN A 135 -5.43 4.55 -2.35
C ASN A 135 -5.27 3.45 -3.40
N PRO A 136 -4.20 3.46 -4.22
CA PRO A 136 -3.91 2.38 -5.14
C PRO A 136 -3.71 1.04 -4.40
N ALA A 137 -4.22 -0.04 -4.94
CA ALA A 137 -3.91 -1.38 -4.44
C ALA A 137 -2.39 -1.62 -4.50
N SER A 138 -1.86 -2.36 -3.53
CA SER A 138 -0.43 -2.63 -3.35
C SER A 138 0.42 -1.40 -3.01
N SER A 139 -0.19 -0.28 -2.60
CA SER A 139 0.56 0.86 -2.08
C SER A 139 1.12 0.56 -0.68
N SER A 140 2.33 1.05 -0.42
CA SER A 140 2.93 1.02 0.92
C SER A 140 2.22 2.02 1.82
N ILE A 141 1.71 1.56 2.97
CA ILE A 141 0.98 2.40 3.91
C ILE A 141 1.78 2.75 5.17
N PHE A 142 2.62 1.83 5.63
CA PHE A 142 3.44 2.02 6.83
C PHE A 142 4.59 1.03 6.86
N SER A 143 5.67 1.35 7.58
CA SER A 143 6.78 0.43 7.87
C SER A 143 7.01 0.40 9.37
N ILE A 144 6.83 -0.79 9.96
CA ILE A 144 7.09 -1.04 11.38
C ILE A 144 8.44 -1.73 11.54
N LYS A 145 9.17 -1.39 12.60
CA LYS A 145 10.47 -1.99 12.89
C LYS A 145 10.54 -2.44 14.33
N ALA A 146 11.16 -3.58 14.54
CA ALA A 146 11.61 -4.08 15.83
C ALA A 146 13.15 -4.20 15.81
N VAL A 147 13.75 -4.21 16.96
CA VAL A 147 15.20 -4.40 17.17
C VAL A 147 15.39 -5.58 18.09
N ASP A 148 16.39 -6.39 17.77
CA ASP A 148 16.79 -7.54 18.54
C ASP A 148 18.28 -7.38 18.88
N PRO A 149 18.68 -7.46 20.17
CA PRO A 149 20.07 -7.29 20.57
C PRO A 149 20.92 -8.55 20.39
N ASP A 150 20.32 -9.71 20.12
CA ASP A 150 21.03 -10.96 19.88
C ASP A 150 21.91 -10.87 18.62
N LEU A 151 22.56 -11.94 18.24
CA LEU A 151 23.53 -11.94 17.15
C LEU A 151 23.13 -12.87 16.00
N GLY A 152 23.38 -12.43 14.79
CA GLY A 152 23.31 -13.25 13.60
C GLY A 152 21.91 -13.78 13.32
N ARG A 153 21.69 -15.11 13.46
CA ARG A 153 20.41 -15.73 13.22
C ARG A 153 19.37 -15.40 14.29
N ASN A 154 19.81 -15.32 15.55
CA ASN A 154 18.95 -15.03 16.69
C ASN A 154 18.35 -13.62 16.57
N ALA A 155 19.11 -12.65 16.06
CA ALA A 155 18.64 -11.28 15.79
C ALA A 155 17.91 -11.11 14.44
N ARG A 156 17.71 -12.17 13.64
CA ARG A 156 17.05 -12.07 12.35
C ARG A 156 15.55 -12.04 12.51
N ILE A 157 14.96 -10.87 12.42
CA ILE A 157 13.53 -10.66 12.64
C ILE A 157 12.72 -10.98 11.40
N THR A 158 11.59 -11.67 11.60
CA THR A 158 10.56 -11.93 10.61
C THR A 158 9.24 -11.36 11.08
N TYR A 159 8.59 -10.56 10.21
CA TYR A 159 7.34 -9.90 10.52
C TYR A 159 6.16 -10.66 9.94
N SER A 160 5.07 -10.75 10.71
CA SER A 160 3.81 -11.34 10.27
C SER A 160 2.62 -10.58 10.85
N ILE A 161 1.47 -10.65 10.15
CA ILE A 161 0.20 -10.12 10.63
C ILE A 161 -0.56 -11.26 11.32
N LEU A 162 -1.01 -11.02 12.55
CA LEU A 162 -1.90 -11.95 13.23
C LEU A 162 -3.28 -11.87 12.57
N THR A 163 -3.79 -13.03 12.15
CA THR A 163 -5.05 -13.12 11.41
C THR A 163 -6.23 -12.70 12.28
N SER A 164 -6.95 -11.68 11.84
CA SER A 164 -8.23 -11.25 12.36
C SER A 164 -9.20 -11.04 11.21
N LYS A 165 -10.44 -10.69 11.51
CA LYS A 165 -11.43 -10.29 10.51
C LYS A 165 -11.67 -8.80 10.67
N ILE A 166 -11.79 -8.11 9.54
CA ILE A 166 -12.29 -6.75 9.47
C ILE A 166 -13.69 -6.86 8.86
N GLU A 167 -14.70 -6.50 9.62
CA GLU A 167 -16.10 -6.71 9.23
C GLU A 167 -16.39 -8.18 8.84
N ALA A 168 -16.83 -8.42 7.61
CA ALA A 168 -17.14 -9.75 7.09
C ALA A 168 -15.96 -10.43 6.36
N LEU A 169 -14.88 -9.68 6.06
CA LEU A 169 -13.75 -10.16 5.26
C LEU A 169 -12.53 -10.49 6.13
N PRO A 170 -11.71 -11.47 5.75
CA PRO A 170 -10.46 -11.74 6.44
C PRO A 170 -9.46 -10.60 6.25
N LEU A 171 -8.70 -10.27 7.29
CA LEU A 171 -7.68 -9.21 7.27
C LEU A 171 -6.68 -9.28 6.09
N PRO A 172 -6.20 -10.45 5.64
CA PRO A 172 -5.31 -10.54 4.48
C PRO A 172 -5.89 -10.04 3.16
N SER A 173 -7.20 -9.84 3.05
CA SER A 173 -7.82 -9.21 1.87
C SER A 173 -7.70 -7.68 1.86
N TYR A 174 -7.31 -7.07 2.98
CA TYR A 174 -7.09 -5.64 3.13
C TYR A 174 -5.62 -5.27 3.19
N LEU A 175 -4.80 -6.06 3.90
CA LEU A 175 -3.41 -5.77 4.18
C LEU A 175 -2.51 -6.98 3.96
N SER A 176 -1.26 -6.71 3.56
CA SER A 176 -0.15 -7.65 3.64
C SER A 176 1.07 -6.99 4.27
N ILE A 177 2.00 -7.79 4.76
CA ILE A 177 3.27 -7.31 5.31
C ILE A 177 4.43 -8.01 4.60
N ASN A 178 5.46 -7.25 4.30
CA ASN A 178 6.73 -7.84 3.88
C ASN A 178 7.44 -8.40 5.11
N SER A 179 7.69 -9.70 5.09
CA SER A 179 8.24 -10.43 6.23
C SER A 179 9.65 -10.02 6.64
N GLU A 180 10.43 -9.41 5.77
CA GLU A 180 11.80 -8.99 6.06
C GLU A 180 11.90 -7.51 6.44
N SER A 181 11.14 -6.65 5.76
CA SER A 181 11.23 -5.19 5.97
C SER A 181 10.21 -4.64 6.96
N GLY A 182 9.18 -5.40 7.34
CA GLY A 182 8.08 -4.92 8.17
C GLY A 182 7.19 -3.88 7.48
N THR A 183 7.28 -3.75 6.14
CA THR A 183 6.47 -2.80 5.39
C THR A 183 5.10 -3.38 5.11
N LEU A 184 4.05 -2.64 5.48
CA LEU A 184 2.66 -2.99 5.24
C LEU A 184 2.20 -2.39 3.91
N TYR A 185 1.43 -3.18 3.17
CA TYR A 185 0.85 -2.82 1.87
C TYR A 185 -0.66 -3.00 1.91
N SER A 186 -1.39 -2.05 1.32
CA SER A 186 -2.81 -2.25 1.05
C SER A 186 -3.00 -3.31 -0.02
N GLN A 187 -3.95 -4.22 0.13
CA GLN A 187 -4.30 -5.19 -0.91
C GLN A 187 -5.42 -4.69 -1.83
N ARG A 188 -6.14 -3.67 -1.38
CA ARG A 188 -7.24 -3.02 -2.09
C ARG A 188 -7.30 -1.54 -1.76
N SER A 189 -8.04 -0.79 -2.56
CA SER A 189 -8.44 0.58 -2.22
C SER A 189 -9.32 0.55 -0.98
N PHE A 190 -9.09 1.47 -0.06
CA PHE A 190 -9.98 1.74 1.06
C PHE A 190 -11.08 2.70 0.62
N ASP A 191 -12.22 2.64 1.30
CA ASP A 191 -13.42 3.41 1.09
C ASP A 191 -13.90 3.85 2.49
N TYR A 192 -13.87 5.15 2.76
CA TYR A 192 -14.15 5.72 4.09
C TYR A 192 -15.60 5.51 4.49
N GLU A 193 -16.54 5.52 3.53
CA GLU A 193 -17.96 5.32 3.78
C GLU A 193 -18.25 3.91 4.29
N GLN A 194 -17.40 2.93 3.89
CA GLN A 194 -17.53 1.54 4.31
C GLN A 194 -16.65 1.22 5.53
N LEU A 195 -15.43 1.77 5.60
CA LEU A 195 -14.46 1.41 6.64
C LEU A 195 -13.66 2.63 7.10
N ARG A 196 -13.94 3.13 8.31
CA ARG A 196 -13.29 4.33 8.86
C ARG A 196 -12.01 4.05 9.61
N GLU A 197 -11.98 2.95 10.37
CA GLU A 197 -10.83 2.54 11.15
C GLU A 197 -10.81 1.04 11.38
N PHE A 198 -9.62 0.48 11.62
CA PHE A 198 -9.46 -0.90 12.05
C PHE A 198 -8.13 -1.09 12.79
N GLU A 199 -8.05 -2.18 13.57
CA GLU A 199 -6.84 -2.56 14.30
C GLU A 199 -6.24 -3.84 13.75
N VAL A 200 -4.90 -3.87 13.72
CA VAL A 200 -4.09 -4.99 13.28
C VAL A 200 -3.00 -5.26 14.30
N GLN A 201 -2.77 -6.52 14.63
CA GLN A 201 -1.61 -6.93 15.41
C GLN A 201 -0.51 -7.43 14.49
N VAL A 202 0.67 -6.85 14.63
CA VAL A 202 1.90 -7.26 13.94
C VAL A 202 2.77 -8.00 14.94
N LYS A 203 3.19 -9.23 14.58
CA LYS A 203 4.14 -10.06 15.30
C LYS A 203 5.53 -9.88 14.68
N ALA A 204 6.54 -9.65 15.50
CA ALA A 204 7.95 -9.80 15.17
C ALA A 204 8.45 -11.06 15.84
N GLU A 205 9.15 -11.92 15.10
CA GLU A 205 9.70 -13.20 15.56
C GLU A 205 11.15 -13.32 15.10
N ASP A 206 12.05 -13.70 16.00
CA ASP A 206 13.44 -13.93 15.67
C ASP A 206 13.66 -15.25 14.92
N GLY A 207 14.89 -15.52 14.50
CA GLY A 207 15.28 -16.78 13.84
C GLY A 207 15.97 -17.77 14.77
N GLY A 208 15.89 -17.59 16.07
CA GLY A 208 16.52 -18.43 17.08
C GLY A 208 15.86 -19.78 17.27
N SER A 209 16.38 -20.56 18.24
CA SER A 209 15.83 -21.88 18.57
C SER A 209 15.89 -22.12 20.08
N PRO A 210 14.73 -22.04 20.78
CA PRO A 210 13.38 -21.73 20.28
C PRO A 210 13.27 -20.28 19.82
N PRO A 211 12.37 -19.95 18.87
CA PRO A 211 12.15 -18.59 18.47
C PRO A 211 11.39 -17.81 19.55
N LEU A 212 11.80 -16.56 19.77
CA LEU A 212 11.12 -15.61 20.64
C LEU A 212 10.34 -14.60 19.79
N SER A 213 9.35 -13.93 20.36
CA SER A 213 8.54 -13.00 19.61
C SER A 213 7.87 -11.93 20.48
N SER A 214 7.54 -10.81 19.87
CA SER A 214 6.74 -9.75 20.46
C SER A 214 5.67 -9.25 19.49
N ASN A 215 4.68 -8.54 20.01
CA ASN A 215 3.57 -8.01 19.22
C ASN A 215 3.45 -6.50 19.42
N ALA A 216 3.02 -5.81 18.35
CA ALA A 216 2.60 -4.42 18.40
C ALA A 216 1.23 -4.24 17.73
N THR A 217 0.43 -3.31 18.24
CA THR A 217 -0.89 -2.98 17.68
C THR A 217 -0.76 -1.81 16.71
N LEU A 218 -1.33 -1.96 15.53
CA LEU A 218 -1.42 -0.92 14.52
C LEU A 218 -2.89 -0.50 14.37
N LYS A 219 -3.20 0.77 14.68
CA LYS A 219 -4.50 1.39 14.43
C LYS A 219 -4.44 2.14 13.11
N VAL A 220 -5.22 1.71 12.15
CA VAL A 220 -5.30 2.33 10.82
C VAL A 220 -6.57 3.16 10.76
N PHE A 221 -6.42 4.46 10.45
CA PHE A 221 -7.49 5.42 10.25
C PHE A 221 -7.55 5.78 8.78
N ILE A 222 -8.70 5.59 8.15
CA ILE A 222 -8.94 5.99 6.78
C ILE A 222 -9.30 7.47 6.79
N GLN A 223 -8.71 8.24 5.90
CA GLN A 223 -8.97 9.67 5.72
C GLN A 223 -9.91 9.87 4.54
N ASP A 224 -11.01 10.54 4.80
CA ASP A 224 -12.05 10.92 3.84
C ASP A 224 -11.49 11.83 2.72
N GLN A 225 -11.93 11.60 1.49
CA GLN A 225 -11.70 12.44 0.32
C GLN A 225 -13.05 12.88 -0.26
N ASN A 226 -13.07 14.03 -0.92
CA ASN A 226 -14.29 14.53 -1.57
C ASN A 226 -14.53 13.80 -2.89
N ASP A 227 -15.07 12.61 -2.83
CA ASP A 227 -15.32 11.77 -4.02
C ASP A 227 -16.81 11.48 -4.28
N GLN A 228 -17.69 11.80 -3.33
CA GLN A 228 -19.13 11.70 -3.48
C GLN A 228 -19.74 13.07 -3.79
N SER A 229 -20.59 13.12 -4.82
CA SER A 229 -21.32 14.35 -5.12
C SER A 229 -22.63 14.43 -4.32
N PRO A 230 -23.10 15.63 -3.94
CA PRO A 230 -24.38 15.78 -3.27
C PRO A 230 -25.53 15.07 -3.97
N GLN A 231 -26.25 14.23 -3.26
CA GLN A 231 -27.45 13.55 -3.77
C GLN A 231 -28.71 14.32 -3.39
N ILE A 232 -29.47 14.79 -4.40
CA ILE A 232 -30.73 15.52 -4.17
C ILE A 232 -31.84 14.51 -3.91
N LEU A 233 -32.41 14.57 -2.71
CA LEU A 233 -33.52 13.71 -2.29
C LEU A 233 -34.89 14.33 -2.63
N TYR A 234 -34.99 15.68 -2.57
CA TYR A 234 -36.20 16.40 -2.94
C TYR A 234 -35.87 17.73 -3.63
N PRO A 235 -36.55 18.04 -4.74
CA PRO A 235 -37.50 17.18 -5.44
C PRO A 235 -36.81 15.92 -5.99
N SER A 236 -37.52 14.80 -5.90
CA SER A 236 -37.02 13.55 -6.46
C SER A 236 -36.74 13.73 -7.95
N PRO A 237 -35.60 13.30 -8.49
CA PRO A 237 -35.38 13.29 -9.93
C PRO A 237 -36.47 12.41 -10.54
N GLY A 238 -37.47 13.06 -11.15
CA GLY A 238 -38.61 12.39 -11.72
C GLY A 238 -38.17 11.43 -12.82
N ALA A 239 -38.86 10.30 -12.97
CA ALA A 239 -38.77 9.49 -14.18
C ALA A 239 -38.91 10.41 -15.40
N GLU A 240 -38.04 10.24 -16.42
CA GLU A 240 -38.02 11.05 -17.64
C GLU A 240 -39.45 11.28 -18.15
N GLY A 241 -39.91 12.55 -18.16
CA GLY A 241 -41.23 12.96 -18.66
C GLY A 241 -42.26 13.37 -17.60
N SER A 242 -42.02 13.18 -16.29
CA SER A 242 -42.93 13.64 -15.22
C SER A 242 -42.41 14.96 -14.63
N ALA A 243 -42.79 16.10 -15.18
CA ALA A 243 -42.52 17.41 -14.61
C ALA A 243 -43.36 17.56 -13.32
N SER A 244 -42.72 17.48 -12.17
CA SER A 244 -43.38 17.84 -10.93
C SER A 244 -43.56 19.37 -10.88
N PHE A 245 -44.77 19.81 -10.72
CA PHE A 245 -45.12 21.23 -10.53
C PHE A 245 -45.50 21.48 -9.07
N GLU A 246 -44.93 22.52 -8.50
CA GLU A 246 -45.35 23.05 -7.22
C GLU A 246 -46.25 24.25 -7.43
N MET A 247 -47.42 24.26 -6.82
CA MET A 247 -48.36 25.37 -6.91
C MET A 247 -48.11 26.36 -5.79
N VAL A 248 -48.00 27.63 -6.13
CA VAL A 248 -47.77 28.74 -5.22
C VAL A 248 -48.96 29.72 -5.33
N PRO A 249 -49.61 30.13 -4.21
CA PRO A 249 -50.64 31.12 -4.26
C PRO A 249 -50.13 32.45 -4.82
N ARG A 250 -50.88 33.07 -5.74
CA ARG A 250 -50.54 34.42 -6.28
C ARG A 250 -50.55 35.50 -5.21
N SER A 251 -51.38 35.29 -4.16
CA SER A 251 -51.48 36.13 -2.98
C SER A 251 -50.33 35.93 -1.98
N ALA A 252 -49.33 35.05 -2.28
CA ALA A 252 -48.22 34.82 -1.38
C ALA A 252 -47.45 36.08 -1.07
N GLU A 253 -47.31 36.39 0.23
CA GLU A 253 -46.56 37.53 0.76
C GLU A 253 -45.04 37.34 0.64
N MET A 254 -44.31 38.40 0.83
CA MET A 254 -42.83 38.35 0.94
C MET A 254 -42.41 37.43 2.11
N GLY A 255 -41.47 36.52 1.88
CA GLY A 255 -40.98 35.52 2.86
C GLY A 255 -41.81 34.23 2.89
N TYR A 256 -42.86 34.10 2.05
CA TYR A 256 -43.60 32.85 1.99
C TYR A 256 -42.72 31.68 1.58
N LEU A 257 -42.79 30.56 2.31
CA LEU A 257 -42.07 29.33 1.99
C LEU A 257 -42.77 28.62 0.84
N VAL A 258 -42.09 28.60 -0.30
CA VAL A 258 -42.61 27.96 -1.52
C VAL A 258 -42.37 26.46 -1.47
N THR A 259 -41.11 26.07 -1.29
CA THR A 259 -40.68 24.68 -1.20
C THR A 259 -39.28 24.62 -0.59
N LYS A 260 -38.75 23.43 -0.48
CA LYS A 260 -37.37 23.21 0.04
C LYS A 260 -36.63 22.20 -0.84
N VAL A 261 -35.40 22.47 -1.18
CA VAL A 261 -34.50 21.46 -1.77
C VAL A 261 -33.81 20.72 -0.64
N VAL A 262 -33.87 19.39 -0.67
CA VAL A 262 -33.20 18.52 0.32
C VAL A 262 -32.18 17.70 -0.39
N ALA A 263 -30.95 17.75 0.07
CA ALA A 263 -29.85 16.93 -0.42
C ALA A 263 -29.07 16.34 0.75
N VAL A 264 -28.37 15.26 0.49
CA VAL A 264 -27.44 14.59 1.41
C VAL A 264 -26.13 14.36 0.69
N ASP A 265 -25.08 14.25 1.48
CA ASP A 265 -23.76 13.89 1.05
C ASP A 265 -23.26 12.81 1.98
N THR A 266 -22.58 11.79 1.42
CA THR A 266 -22.10 10.63 2.17
C THR A 266 -20.71 10.83 2.70
N ASP A 267 -19.96 11.80 2.15
CA ASP A 267 -18.63 12.17 2.62
C ASP A 267 -18.66 12.67 4.09
N SER A 268 -17.55 13.08 4.61
CA SER A 268 -17.41 13.47 6.00
C SER A 268 -16.99 14.93 6.18
N GLY A 269 -17.40 15.53 7.32
CA GLY A 269 -16.97 16.86 7.73
C GLY A 269 -17.23 17.93 6.68
N HIS A 270 -16.18 18.63 6.24
CA HIS A 270 -16.30 19.71 5.24
C HIS A 270 -16.74 19.22 3.87
N ASN A 271 -16.38 17.99 3.49
CA ASN A 271 -16.75 17.40 2.21
C ASN A 271 -18.26 17.21 2.10
N ALA A 272 -18.96 16.94 3.23
CA ALA A 272 -20.41 16.79 3.30
C ALA A 272 -21.18 18.10 3.64
N TRP A 273 -20.52 19.25 3.80
CA TRP A 273 -21.21 20.51 4.10
C TRP A 273 -21.81 21.11 2.85
N LEU A 274 -23.12 21.10 2.78
CA LEU A 274 -23.86 21.54 1.59
C LEU A 274 -24.19 23.02 1.62
N SER A 275 -24.10 23.63 0.45
CA SER A 275 -24.56 24.99 0.13
C SER A 275 -25.49 24.98 -1.07
N TYR A 276 -26.54 25.80 -1.01
CA TYR A 276 -27.60 25.88 -2.02
C TYR A 276 -27.52 27.22 -2.73
N HIS A 277 -27.56 27.19 -4.07
CA HIS A 277 -27.48 28.39 -4.91
C HIS A 277 -28.52 28.35 -6.02
N LEU A 278 -29.18 29.48 -6.25
CA LEU A 278 -30.09 29.63 -7.36
C LEU A 278 -29.29 30.05 -8.62
N LEU A 279 -29.09 29.10 -9.55
CA LEU A 279 -28.37 29.37 -10.80
C LEU A 279 -29.20 30.11 -11.83
N GLN A 280 -30.47 29.74 -11.95
CA GLN A 280 -31.38 30.32 -12.94
C GLN A 280 -32.78 30.43 -12.36
N ALA A 281 -33.42 31.54 -12.65
CA ALA A 281 -34.82 31.79 -12.36
C ALA A 281 -35.46 32.49 -13.55
N THR A 282 -36.71 32.15 -13.87
CA THR A 282 -37.48 32.83 -14.95
C THR A 282 -37.65 34.30 -14.61
N GLU A 283 -38.01 34.64 -13.37
CA GLU A 283 -38.09 36.01 -12.86
C GLU A 283 -37.03 36.25 -11.78
N PRO A 284 -35.90 36.87 -12.15
CA PRO A 284 -34.86 37.21 -11.17
C PRO A 284 -35.42 38.19 -10.11
N GLY A 285 -35.20 37.88 -8.83
CA GLY A 285 -35.66 38.72 -7.71
C GLY A 285 -37.10 38.47 -7.26
N LEU A 286 -37.82 37.48 -7.83
CA LEU A 286 -39.09 36.99 -7.26
C LEU A 286 -38.86 36.00 -6.13
N LEU A 287 -37.89 35.12 -6.29
CA LEU A 287 -37.59 34.01 -5.35
C LEU A 287 -36.13 34.07 -4.90
N THR A 288 -35.90 33.54 -3.71
CA THR A 288 -34.55 33.35 -3.13
C THR A 288 -34.44 31.99 -2.53
N ILE A 289 -33.21 31.48 -2.37
CA ILE A 289 -32.92 30.23 -1.68
C ILE A 289 -32.03 30.48 -0.46
N GLY A 290 -32.33 29.82 0.65
CA GLY A 290 -31.50 29.81 1.83
C GLY A 290 -30.23 28.99 1.59
N ALA A 291 -29.05 29.62 1.67
CA ALA A 291 -27.77 29.03 1.30
C ALA A 291 -27.42 27.73 2.07
N HIS A 292 -27.92 27.56 3.29
CA HIS A 292 -27.66 26.37 4.11
C HIS A 292 -28.92 25.57 4.47
N THR A 293 -30.10 26.16 4.19
CA THR A 293 -31.38 25.51 4.53
C THR A 293 -32.05 24.87 3.33
N GLY A 294 -31.70 25.30 2.11
CA GLY A 294 -32.34 24.87 0.87
C GLY A 294 -33.79 25.37 0.71
N GLU A 295 -34.25 26.25 1.62
CA GLU A 295 -35.61 26.81 1.56
C GLU A 295 -35.74 27.84 0.45
N ILE A 296 -36.71 27.67 -0.43
CA ILE A 296 -37.06 28.64 -1.47
C ILE A 296 -38.21 29.48 -0.97
N ARG A 297 -37.96 30.80 -0.88
CA ARG A 297 -38.94 31.77 -0.36
C ARG A 297 -39.16 32.90 -1.35
N THR A 298 -40.36 33.50 -1.30
CA THR A 298 -40.68 34.71 -2.06
C THR A 298 -39.88 35.90 -1.53
N LEU A 299 -39.20 36.65 -2.42
CA LEU A 299 -38.46 37.86 -2.08
C LEU A 299 -39.36 39.12 -2.17
N ARG A 300 -40.43 39.05 -2.96
CA ARG A 300 -41.47 40.05 -3.15
C ARG A 300 -42.80 39.41 -3.47
N MET A 301 -43.86 40.17 -3.45
CA MET A 301 -45.17 39.74 -3.92
C MET A 301 -45.16 39.52 -5.46
N PHE A 302 -46.01 38.60 -5.92
CA PHE A 302 -46.26 38.34 -7.33
C PHE A 302 -46.95 39.55 -8.00
N LEU A 303 -46.50 39.92 -9.16
CA LEU A 303 -47.07 41.01 -9.93
C LEU A 303 -47.79 40.42 -11.19
N GLU A 304 -48.82 41.11 -11.70
CA GLU A 304 -49.54 40.67 -12.87
C GLU A 304 -48.68 40.50 -14.14
N ARG A 305 -47.56 41.20 -14.22
CA ARG A 305 -46.57 41.11 -15.31
C ARG A 305 -45.64 39.90 -15.19
N ASP A 306 -45.55 39.29 -13.99
CA ASP A 306 -44.69 38.13 -13.77
C ASP A 306 -45.28 36.89 -14.48
N ALA A 307 -44.43 36.05 -15.06
CA ALA A 307 -44.87 34.82 -15.67
C ALA A 307 -45.50 33.87 -14.65
N LEU A 308 -46.65 33.32 -14.94
CA LEU A 308 -47.33 32.36 -14.05
C LEU A 308 -46.50 31.11 -13.81
N LYS A 309 -45.77 30.67 -14.83
CA LYS A 309 -44.90 29.52 -14.79
C LYS A 309 -43.47 29.99 -14.53
N GLN A 310 -42.90 29.55 -13.44
CA GLN A 310 -41.54 29.84 -13.04
C GLN A 310 -40.70 28.58 -13.11
N LYS A 311 -39.57 28.61 -13.80
CA LYS A 311 -38.59 27.57 -13.81
C LYS A 311 -37.37 28.04 -13.02
N LEU A 312 -36.94 27.24 -12.05
CA LEU A 312 -35.77 27.47 -11.24
C LEU A 312 -34.75 26.36 -11.47
N VAL A 313 -33.47 26.69 -11.50
CA VAL A 313 -32.39 25.72 -11.46
C VAL A 313 -31.59 25.97 -10.17
N VAL A 314 -31.57 25.00 -9.29
CA VAL A 314 -30.86 25.05 -8.03
C VAL A 314 -29.60 24.18 -8.14
N LEU A 315 -28.49 24.76 -7.73
CA LEU A 315 -27.21 24.07 -7.54
C LEU A 315 -27.08 23.74 -6.07
N VAL A 316 -26.78 22.50 -5.75
CA VAL A 316 -26.31 22.05 -4.45
C VAL A 316 -24.84 21.73 -4.58
N LYS A 317 -24.03 22.31 -3.74
CA LYS A 317 -22.57 22.20 -3.77
C LYS A 317 -22.05 21.86 -2.38
N ASP A 318 -21.10 20.92 -2.30
CA ASP A 318 -20.35 20.63 -1.09
C ASP A 318 -19.26 21.71 -0.82
N ASN A 319 -18.51 21.54 0.26
CA ASN A 319 -17.41 22.40 0.64
C ASN A 319 -16.05 21.67 0.60
N GLY A 320 -15.97 20.60 -0.18
CA GLY A 320 -14.74 19.83 -0.40
C GLY A 320 -13.73 20.49 -1.35
N GLN A 321 -12.61 19.82 -1.60
CA GLN A 321 -11.55 20.30 -2.50
C GLN A 321 -11.05 19.16 -3.42
N PRO A 322 -11.35 19.21 -4.73
CA PRO A 322 -12.23 20.17 -5.42
C PRO A 322 -13.69 19.99 -5.00
N PRO A 323 -14.50 21.06 -5.01
CA PRO A 323 -15.89 20.92 -4.64
C PRO A 323 -16.72 20.22 -5.73
N LEU A 324 -17.58 19.31 -5.33
CA LEU A 324 -18.53 18.61 -6.19
C LEU A 324 -19.92 19.25 -6.09
N SER A 325 -20.79 18.95 -7.03
CA SER A 325 -22.11 19.57 -7.05
C SER A 325 -23.13 18.78 -7.85
N ALA A 326 -24.39 18.96 -7.48
CA ALA A 326 -25.55 18.47 -8.23
C ALA A 326 -26.52 19.59 -8.53
N THR A 327 -27.34 19.46 -9.57
CA THR A 327 -28.34 20.45 -9.94
C THR A 327 -29.72 19.83 -10.05
N VAL A 328 -30.74 20.62 -9.70
CA VAL A 328 -32.14 20.21 -9.88
C VAL A 328 -32.97 21.35 -10.49
N SER A 329 -33.90 21.00 -11.36
CA SER A 329 -34.87 21.92 -11.92
C SER A 329 -36.21 21.81 -11.22
N LEU A 330 -36.75 22.95 -10.81
CA LEU A 330 -38.04 23.10 -10.15
C LEU A 330 -38.98 23.88 -11.09
N ASN A 331 -40.19 23.40 -11.25
CA ASN A 331 -41.26 24.13 -11.97
C ASN A 331 -42.33 24.57 -10.97
N LEU A 332 -42.53 25.87 -10.86
CA LEU A 332 -43.54 26.45 -10.00
C LEU A 332 -44.63 27.09 -10.82
N ILE A 333 -45.88 27.02 -10.36
CA ILE A 333 -47.02 27.68 -10.97
C ILE A 333 -47.68 28.56 -9.94
N PHE A 334 -47.77 29.88 -10.22
CA PHE A 334 -48.44 30.86 -9.41
C PHE A 334 -49.90 30.92 -9.80
N ALA A 335 -50.80 30.32 -8.98
CA ALA A 335 -52.22 30.25 -9.21
C ALA A 335 -53.02 30.30 -7.91
N GLU A 336 -54.22 30.84 -7.90
CA GLU A 336 -55.09 30.85 -6.71
C GLU A 336 -55.77 29.49 -6.48
N ASN A 337 -56.00 28.72 -7.55
CA ASN A 337 -56.63 27.41 -7.47
C ASN A 337 -56.11 26.48 -8.56
N PHE A 338 -56.42 25.18 -8.43
CA PHE A 338 -55.94 24.14 -9.33
C PHE A 338 -56.52 24.31 -10.77
N GLN A 339 -57.72 24.86 -10.93
CA GLN A 339 -58.32 25.10 -12.24
C GLN A 339 -57.59 26.17 -13.05
N GLU A 340 -57.04 27.19 -12.39
CA GLU A 340 -56.19 28.20 -13.01
C GLU A 340 -54.86 27.62 -13.49
N ALA A 341 -54.30 26.69 -12.74
CA ALA A 341 -53.04 26.03 -13.06
C ALA A 341 -53.13 24.96 -14.15
N LEU A 342 -54.29 24.38 -14.38
CA LEU A 342 -54.53 23.27 -15.29
C LEU A 342 -54.12 23.56 -16.77
N PRO A 343 -54.37 24.76 -17.35
CA PRO A 343 -53.94 25.07 -18.72
C PRO A 343 -52.41 25.11 -18.86
N GLU A 344 -51.73 25.57 -17.83
CA GLU A 344 -50.25 25.68 -17.82
C GLU A 344 -49.55 24.31 -17.67
N ILE A 345 -50.18 23.39 -16.96
CA ILE A 345 -49.67 22.01 -16.81
C ILE A 345 -49.85 21.24 -18.11
N ASN A 346 -50.97 21.40 -18.80
CA ASN A 346 -51.27 20.71 -20.07
C ASN A 346 -50.43 21.20 -21.24
N ASN A 347 -49.98 22.46 -21.24
CA ASN A 347 -49.15 23.00 -22.32
C ASN A 347 -47.73 22.42 -22.39
N GLN A 348 -47.30 21.63 -21.40
CA GLN A 348 -46.00 20.98 -21.43
C GLN A 348 -45.99 19.63 -22.15
N THR A 349 -47.18 19.03 -22.36
CA THR A 349 -47.35 17.80 -23.15
C THR A 349 -47.27 18.03 -24.66
N THR A 350 -47.38 19.30 -25.13
CA THR A 350 -47.33 19.64 -26.57
C THR A 350 -45.95 19.78 -27.15
N ASP A 351 -44.90 20.08 -26.35
CA ASP A 351 -43.53 20.12 -26.85
C ASP A 351 -42.96 18.71 -27.11
N SER A 352 -43.51 17.67 -26.46
CA SER A 352 -43.14 16.28 -26.71
C SER A 352 -43.78 15.71 -28.00
N GLU A 353 -44.92 16.25 -28.46
CA GLU A 353 -45.56 15.81 -29.72
C GLU A 353 -44.77 16.24 -30.96
N GLN A 354 -44.16 17.45 -30.98
CA GLN A 354 -43.32 17.88 -32.11
C GLN A 354 -42.03 17.03 -32.20
N GLN A 355 -41.50 16.58 -31.08
CA GLN A 355 -40.31 15.72 -31.07
C GLN A 355 -40.66 14.29 -31.50
N SER A 356 -41.86 13.80 -31.21
CA SER A 356 -42.36 12.50 -31.64
C SER A 356 -42.64 12.45 -33.15
N GLU A 357 -43.15 13.54 -33.73
CA GLU A 357 -43.35 13.64 -35.17
C GLU A 357 -42.03 13.65 -35.94
N LEU A 358 -41.04 14.37 -35.46
CA LEU A 358 -39.71 14.41 -36.07
C LEU A 358 -39.03 13.05 -36.03
N GLN A 359 -39.18 12.31 -34.94
CA GLN A 359 -38.68 10.95 -34.76
C GLN A 359 -39.42 9.97 -35.69
N PHE A 360 -40.74 10.12 -35.88
CA PHE A 360 -41.54 9.31 -36.82
C PHE A 360 -41.09 9.51 -38.26
N TYR A 361 -40.87 10.75 -38.71
CA TYR A 361 -40.37 11.04 -40.08
C TYR A 361 -38.95 10.53 -40.28
N LEU A 362 -38.10 10.56 -39.26
CA LEU A 362 -36.73 10.05 -39.34
C LEU A 362 -36.73 8.53 -39.47
N VAL A 363 -37.56 7.81 -38.72
CA VAL A 363 -37.71 6.35 -38.83
C VAL A 363 -38.31 5.99 -40.22
N LEU A 364 -39.30 6.73 -40.70
CA LEU A 364 -39.88 6.53 -42.00
C LEU A 364 -38.83 6.73 -43.13
N ALA A 365 -38.02 7.78 -43.05
CA ALA A 365 -36.93 8.02 -44.00
C ALA A 365 -35.89 6.91 -44.01
N LEU A 366 -35.48 6.43 -42.84
CA LEU A 366 -34.53 5.32 -42.70
C LEU A 366 -35.07 4.00 -43.26
N THR A 367 -36.36 3.71 -43.05
CA THR A 367 -36.99 2.50 -43.60
C THR A 367 -37.10 2.58 -45.13
N LEU A 368 -37.40 3.76 -45.70
CA LEU A 368 -37.46 4.00 -47.14
C LEU A 368 -36.07 3.82 -47.79
N ILE A 369 -35.01 4.37 -47.18
CA ILE A 369 -33.62 4.22 -47.66
C ILE A 369 -33.21 2.74 -47.63
N SER A 370 -33.53 2.03 -46.55
CA SER A 370 -33.23 0.59 -46.41
C SER A 370 -33.98 -0.22 -47.48
N PHE A 371 -35.23 0.09 -47.76
CA PHE A 371 -36.02 -0.57 -48.81
C PHE A 371 -35.44 -0.33 -50.22
N LEU A 372 -35.07 0.92 -50.55
CA LEU A 372 -34.40 1.26 -51.80
C LEU A 372 -33.07 0.53 -51.97
N PHE A 373 -32.30 0.42 -50.89
CA PHE A 373 -31.03 -0.33 -50.90
C PHE A 373 -31.25 -1.82 -51.20
N LEU A 374 -32.23 -2.46 -50.55
CA LEU A 374 -32.60 -3.84 -50.82
C LEU A 374 -33.07 -4.03 -52.28
N LEU A 375 -33.84 -3.07 -52.82
CA LEU A 375 -34.34 -3.11 -54.17
C LEU A 375 -33.19 -2.97 -55.19
N THR A 376 -32.20 -2.12 -54.94
CA THR A 376 -31.02 -2.00 -55.80
C THR A 376 -30.16 -3.27 -55.77
N VAL A 377 -29.94 -3.86 -54.58
CA VAL A 377 -29.19 -5.11 -54.44
C VAL A 377 -29.91 -6.25 -55.18
N THR A 378 -31.24 -6.37 -55.05
CA THR A 378 -31.99 -7.41 -55.76
C THR A 378 -31.95 -7.20 -57.29
N LEU A 379 -32.02 -5.94 -57.78
CA LEU A 379 -31.90 -5.60 -59.20
C LEU A 379 -30.48 -5.95 -59.72
N VAL A 380 -29.44 -5.68 -59.00
CA VAL A 380 -28.06 -6.04 -59.37
C VAL A 380 -27.88 -7.56 -59.40
N ILE A 381 -28.46 -8.27 -58.42
CA ILE A 381 -28.46 -9.74 -58.42
C ILE A 381 -29.23 -10.28 -59.63
N MET A 382 -30.40 -9.75 -59.94
CA MET A 382 -31.20 -10.14 -61.10
C MET A 382 -30.45 -9.85 -62.43
N MET A 383 -29.76 -8.70 -62.54
CA MET A 383 -28.97 -8.36 -63.71
C MET A 383 -27.76 -9.32 -63.87
N LYS A 384 -27.10 -9.65 -62.79
CA LYS A 384 -26.00 -10.66 -62.77
C LYS A 384 -26.50 -12.05 -63.13
N LEU A 385 -27.69 -12.45 -62.66
CA LEU A 385 -28.30 -13.74 -63.03
C LEU A 385 -28.74 -13.77 -64.48
N ARG A 386 -29.19 -12.63 -65.08
CA ARG A 386 -29.53 -12.52 -66.49
C ARG A 386 -28.35 -12.52 -67.45
N GLN A 387 -27.15 -12.02 -67.01
CA GLN A 387 -25.92 -12.05 -67.77
C GLN A 387 -25.22 -13.42 -67.73
N SER A 388 -25.51 -14.24 -66.74
CA SER A 388 -24.99 -15.62 -66.64
C SER A 388 -25.99 -16.62 -67.15
N GLY A 389 -26.10 -16.71 -68.47
CA GLY A 389 -26.92 -17.72 -69.18
C GLY A 389 -26.37 -19.14 -69.04
N ASN A 390 -26.24 -19.63 -67.82
CA ASN A 390 -26.11 -21.05 -67.54
C ASN A 390 -26.33 -21.28 -66.03
N LEU A 391 -27.51 -21.78 -65.71
CA LEU A 391 -27.84 -22.32 -64.40
C LEU A 391 -27.03 -23.61 -64.20
N LYS A 392 -25.85 -23.51 -63.62
CA LYS A 392 -25.23 -24.62 -62.91
C LYS A 392 -25.49 -24.42 -61.42
N PHE A 393 -26.37 -25.25 -60.87
CA PHE A 393 -26.54 -25.44 -59.48
C PHE A 393 -25.19 -25.69 -58.84
N LEU A 394 -24.72 -24.80 -57.99
CA LEU A 394 -23.57 -25.03 -57.10
C LEU A 394 -24.03 -25.96 -55.98
N PRO A 395 -23.42 -27.12 -55.83
CA PRO A 395 -23.62 -27.92 -54.64
C PRO A 395 -22.74 -27.34 -53.51
N CYS A 396 -23.36 -26.52 -52.72
CA CYS A 396 -22.76 -26.09 -51.46
C CYS A 396 -23.14 -27.06 -50.35
N PHE A 397 -22.50 -28.23 -50.31
CA PHE A 397 -22.36 -29.01 -49.08
C PHE A 397 -21.29 -30.09 -49.32
N ALA A 398 -20.04 -29.71 -49.07
CA ALA A 398 -19.01 -30.69 -48.73
C ALA A 398 -18.88 -30.73 -47.22
N PRO A 399 -18.91 -31.89 -46.56
CA PRO A 399 -18.70 -31.97 -45.12
C PRO A 399 -17.23 -31.65 -44.83
N ILE A 400 -17.02 -30.68 -43.96
CA ILE A 400 -15.73 -30.32 -43.38
C ILE A 400 -15.36 -31.41 -42.39
N PRO A 401 -14.15 -31.99 -42.45
CA PRO A 401 -13.72 -32.99 -41.47
C PRO A 401 -13.62 -32.34 -40.10
N HIS A 402 -14.21 -32.97 -39.09
CA HIS A 402 -14.05 -32.63 -37.69
C HIS A 402 -12.56 -32.67 -37.29
N SER A 403 -11.96 -31.51 -37.15
CA SER A 403 -10.74 -31.36 -36.38
C SER A 403 -11.13 -31.02 -34.96
N SER A 404 -10.91 -31.94 -34.05
CA SER A 404 -11.04 -31.74 -32.60
C SER A 404 -9.93 -30.81 -32.13
N ASN A 405 -10.19 -29.52 -32.15
CA ASN A 405 -9.30 -28.55 -31.50
C ASN A 405 -9.77 -28.38 -30.07
N ALA A 406 -9.01 -28.97 -29.14
CA ALA A 406 -9.10 -28.69 -27.73
C ALA A 406 -8.90 -27.19 -27.48
N ILE A 407 -9.77 -26.62 -26.68
CA ILE A 407 -9.66 -25.25 -26.18
C ILE A 407 -8.40 -25.19 -25.31
N ILE A 408 -7.38 -24.50 -25.76
CA ILE A 408 -6.14 -24.29 -24.99
C ILE A 408 -6.38 -23.11 -24.07
N PHE A 409 -6.55 -23.38 -22.77
CA PHE A 409 -6.57 -22.36 -21.73
C PHE A 409 -5.15 -21.88 -21.40
N PRO A 410 -4.94 -20.62 -21.01
CA PRO A 410 -3.63 -20.18 -20.58
C PRO A 410 -3.20 -20.91 -19.30
N PRO A 411 -1.88 -21.09 -19.06
CA PRO A 411 -1.32 -22.09 -18.13
C PRO A 411 -1.51 -21.81 -16.62
N ASN A 412 -2.38 -20.88 -16.20
CA ASN A 412 -2.58 -20.52 -14.79
C ASN A 412 -4.06 -20.58 -14.36
N TYR A 413 -4.84 -21.48 -14.94
CA TYR A 413 -6.25 -21.65 -14.58
C TYR A 413 -6.44 -22.86 -13.68
N GLU A 414 -6.93 -22.67 -12.46
CA GLU A 414 -7.52 -23.75 -11.65
C GLU A 414 -8.86 -24.17 -12.24
N GLU A 415 -9.09 -25.48 -12.34
CA GLU A 415 -10.32 -26.07 -12.86
C GLU A 415 -11.54 -25.51 -12.12
N GLY A 416 -12.39 -24.76 -12.82
CA GLY A 416 -13.71 -24.35 -12.34
C GLY A 416 -14.04 -22.87 -12.34
N THR A 417 -13.10 -21.96 -12.64
CA THR A 417 -13.37 -20.50 -12.66
C THR A 417 -13.22 -19.91 -14.06
N ILE A 418 -14.34 -19.53 -14.68
CA ILE A 418 -14.36 -18.75 -15.93
C ILE A 418 -14.41 -17.26 -15.56
N PRO A 419 -13.57 -16.39 -16.15
CA PRO A 419 -13.64 -14.95 -15.91
C PRO A 419 -15.02 -14.39 -16.22
N TYR A 420 -15.47 -13.41 -15.44
CA TYR A 420 -16.80 -12.79 -15.56
C TYR A 420 -17.16 -12.34 -16.98
N SER A 421 -16.19 -11.89 -17.77
CA SER A 421 -16.37 -11.50 -19.17
C SER A 421 -16.82 -12.65 -20.10
N TYR A 422 -16.50 -13.90 -19.74
CA TYR A 422 -16.92 -15.09 -20.49
C TYR A 422 -18.27 -15.65 -20.01
N GLN A 423 -18.63 -15.45 -18.74
CA GLN A 423 -19.94 -15.85 -18.21
C GLN A 423 -21.09 -15.06 -18.86
N LEU A 424 -20.88 -13.77 -19.21
CA LEU A 424 -21.88 -12.96 -19.90
C LEU A 424 -22.16 -13.44 -21.33
N CYS A 425 -21.19 -14.07 -21.99
CA CYS A 425 -21.39 -14.63 -23.34
C CYS A 425 -22.11 -15.99 -23.35
N LEU A 426 -22.06 -16.73 -22.23
CA LEU A 426 -22.69 -18.05 -22.09
C LEU A 426 -24.13 -17.99 -21.56
N SER A 427 -24.57 -16.85 -21.00
CA SER A 427 -25.89 -16.68 -20.40
C SER A 427 -26.97 -16.14 -21.35
N SER A 428 -26.63 -15.78 -22.59
CA SER A 428 -27.65 -15.44 -23.59
C SER A 428 -28.00 -16.71 -24.37
N GLU A 429 -29.26 -17.14 -24.30
CA GLU A 429 -29.83 -18.19 -25.13
C GLU A 429 -29.73 -17.85 -26.64
N SER A 430 -28.57 -18.07 -27.22
CA SER A 430 -28.40 -18.13 -28.67
C SER A 430 -27.43 -19.25 -29.00
N LYS A 431 -27.87 -20.12 -29.88
CA LYS A 431 -27.17 -21.26 -30.43
C LYS A 431 -25.71 -20.97 -30.66
N ILE A 432 -24.85 -21.87 -30.14
CA ILE A 432 -23.39 -21.89 -30.28
C ILE A 432 -22.99 -21.63 -31.72
N HIS A 433 -22.54 -20.41 -32.02
CA HIS A 433 -21.71 -20.11 -33.18
C HIS A 433 -20.29 -19.96 -32.66
N GLU A 434 -19.39 -20.76 -33.24
CA GLU A 434 -17.95 -20.69 -32.98
C GLU A 434 -17.44 -19.26 -33.05
N ILE A 435 -16.93 -18.75 -31.93
CA ILE A 435 -16.25 -17.45 -31.88
C ILE A 435 -14.80 -17.70 -32.20
N THR A 436 -14.40 -17.44 -33.44
CA THR A 436 -12.99 -17.40 -33.85
C THR A 436 -12.37 -16.07 -33.44
N PHE A 437 -11.42 -16.12 -32.50
CA PHE A 437 -10.60 -14.94 -32.14
C PHE A 437 -9.45 -14.80 -33.16
N PRO A 438 -9.15 -13.57 -33.63
CA PRO A 438 -7.96 -13.34 -34.42
C PRO A 438 -6.72 -13.55 -33.56
N THR A 439 -5.87 -14.49 -33.92
CA THR A 439 -4.56 -14.67 -33.33
C THR A 439 -3.67 -13.46 -33.63
N PRO A 440 -3.03 -12.84 -32.61
CA PRO A 440 -2.00 -11.84 -32.88
C PRO A 440 -0.83 -12.51 -33.60
N LYS A 441 -0.43 -11.97 -34.74
CA LYS A 441 0.82 -12.35 -35.43
C LYS A 441 1.99 -12.00 -34.53
N VAL A 442 2.52 -12.98 -33.81
CA VAL A 442 3.83 -12.87 -33.17
C VAL A 442 4.86 -12.98 -34.32
N GLN A 443 5.51 -11.87 -34.63
CA GLN A 443 6.74 -11.91 -35.43
C GLN A 443 7.79 -12.66 -34.61
N ALA A 444 8.27 -13.77 -35.17
CA ALA A 444 9.35 -14.53 -34.62
C ALA A 444 10.61 -13.64 -34.59
N ALA A 445 11.05 -13.28 -33.40
CA ALA A 445 12.39 -12.78 -33.18
C ALA A 445 13.33 -13.99 -33.15
N GLU A 446 14.29 -14.00 -34.02
CA GLU A 446 15.34 -15.02 -34.15
C GLU A 446 16.11 -15.14 -32.82
N TYR A 447 16.14 -16.34 -32.26
CA TYR A 447 17.06 -16.73 -31.21
C TYR A 447 18.49 -16.83 -31.79
N ILE A 448 19.32 -15.83 -31.51
CA ILE A 448 20.77 -15.96 -31.65
C ILE A 448 21.29 -16.63 -30.39
N SER A 449 21.62 -17.89 -30.50
CA SER A 449 22.39 -18.67 -29.53
C SER A 449 23.84 -18.17 -29.53
N CYS A 450 24.28 -17.55 -28.43
CA CYS A 450 25.70 -17.37 -28.13
C CYS A 450 26.09 -18.24 -26.94
N ASN A 451 26.58 -19.44 -27.28
CA ASN A 451 27.53 -20.17 -26.44
C ASN A 451 28.88 -19.50 -26.59
N GLN A 452 29.47 -18.94 -25.53
CA GLN A 452 30.94 -19.02 -25.33
C GLN A 452 31.31 -18.79 -23.86
N LYS A 453 32.25 -19.65 -23.46
CA LYS A 453 32.92 -19.83 -22.18
C LYS A 453 33.77 -18.62 -21.76
N SER A 454 33.84 -18.51 -20.44
CA SER A 454 35.01 -18.16 -19.57
C SER A 454 36.09 -17.27 -20.15
N ASP A 455 36.42 -16.17 -19.46
CA ASP A 455 37.63 -16.09 -18.65
C ASP A 455 37.74 -14.73 -17.91
N VAL A 456 38.21 -14.85 -16.70
CA VAL A 456 38.73 -13.91 -15.72
C VAL A 456 39.50 -12.74 -16.33
N LEU A 457 39.24 -11.50 -15.83
CA LEU A 457 40.25 -10.57 -15.29
C LEU A 457 39.60 -9.24 -14.87
N LEU A 458 39.72 -8.90 -13.58
CA LEU A 458 39.65 -7.53 -13.08
C LEU A 458 40.82 -6.69 -13.63
N PRO A 459 40.64 -5.42 -13.89
CA PRO A 459 41.22 -4.45 -12.97
C PRO A 459 40.40 -3.17 -12.71
N THR A 460 40.49 -2.72 -11.47
CA THR A 460 40.49 -1.37 -10.89
C THR A 460 40.42 -0.17 -11.86
N ASN A 461 39.51 0.72 -11.58
CA ASN A 461 39.64 2.16 -11.31
C ASN A 461 38.43 2.97 -11.76
N GLY A 462 37.86 3.62 -10.81
CA GLY A 462 37.28 4.89 -10.57
C GLY A 462 36.89 5.79 -11.79
N ALA A 463 35.80 6.49 -11.54
CA ALA A 463 35.24 7.58 -12.30
C ALA A 463 34.22 7.18 -13.40
N ASN A 464 32.93 7.24 -13.03
CA ASN A 464 31.83 7.70 -13.91
C ASN A 464 30.46 7.49 -13.25
N VAL A 465 30.21 8.17 -12.13
CA VAL A 465 28.87 8.26 -11.51
C VAL A 465 28.21 9.65 -11.72
N VAL A 466 28.88 10.56 -12.40
CA VAL A 466 28.38 11.96 -12.55
C VAL A 466 27.59 12.21 -13.83
N ASN A 467 27.63 11.34 -14.84
CA ASN A 467 26.98 11.60 -16.12
C ASN A 467 25.54 11.07 -16.29
N SER A 468 25.02 10.25 -15.38
CA SER A 468 23.65 9.72 -15.51
C SER A 468 22.55 10.67 -14.99
N GLU A 469 22.88 11.63 -14.11
CA GLU A 469 21.92 12.62 -13.63
C GLU A 469 21.79 13.84 -14.57
N MET A 470 22.84 14.15 -15.34
CA MET A 470 22.79 15.26 -16.31
C MET A 470 21.97 14.93 -17.57
N GLU A 471 21.88 13.66 -17.99
CA GLU A 471 20.99 13.27 -19.09
C GLU A 471 19.51 13.32 -18.72
N LYS A 472 19.15 13.02 -17.45
CA LYS A 472 17.77 13.16 -16.97
C LYS A 472 17.30 14.60 -16.89
N ILE A 473 18.17 15.53 -16.55
CA ILE A 473 17.85 16.96 -16.48
C ILE A 473 17.66 17.56 -17.89
N ASN A 474 18.42 17.10 -18.89
CA ASN A 474 18.26 17.53 -20.27
C ASN A 474 16.99 16.98 -20.95
N MET A 475 16.49 15.81 -20.54
CA MET A 475 15.24 15.26 -21.06
C MET A 475 14.00 15.98 -20.53
N VAL A 476 14.02 16.46 -19.29
CA VAL A 476 12.95 17.27 -18.70
C VAL A 476 12.89 18.67 -19.34
N SER A 477 14.01 19.26 -19.71
CA SER A 477 14.04 20.57 -20.37
C SER A 477 13.61 20.53 -21.85
N PHE A 478 13.66 19.37 -22.51
CA PHE A 478 13.18 19.21 -23.89
C PHE A 478 11.66 19.01 -23.98
N LEU A 479 11.03 18.45 -22.94
CA LEU A 479 9.57 18.28 -22.85
C LEU A 479 8.82 19.58 -22.45
N LEU A 480 9.51 20.56 -21.91
CA LEU A 480 8.94 21.85 -21.51
C LEU A 480 8.85 22.89 -22.65
N LYS A 481 9.28 22.55 -23.88
CA LYS A 481 9.24 23.47 -25.06
C LYS A 481 8.09 23.23 -26.05
N SER A 482 7.15 22.31 -25.79
CA SER A 482 5.94 22.20 -26.59
C SER A 482 4.77 22.87 -25.89
N ASN A 483 4.23 23.90 -26.55
CA ASN A 483 3.12 24.74 -26.11
C ASN A 483 1.87 23.93 -25.74
N ASN A 484 1.69 23.60 -24.46
CA ASN A 484 0.39 23.30 -23.83
C ASN A 484 0.47 22.96 -22.33
N PHE A 485 1.40 23.52 -21.56
CA PHE A 485 1.54 23.22 -20.12
C PHE A 485 1.74 24.47 -19.26
N THR A 486 0.81 25.41 -19.33
CA THR A 486 0.82 26.57 -18.40
C THR A 486 0.17 26.29 -17.04
N TYR A 487 -0.49 25.14 -16.87
CA TYR A 487 -1.17 24.78 -15.62
C TYR A 487 -0.32 23.97 -14.62
N LEU A 488 0.76 23.32 -15.08
CA LEU A 488 1.58 22.49 -14.18
C LEU A 488 2.72 23.24 -13.48
N VAL A 489 3.08 24.42 -13.96
CA VAL A 489 4.19 25.21 -13.39
C VAL A 489 3.79 25.89 -12.08
N ASN A 490 2.52 26.22 -11.89
CA ASN A 490 2.04 26.86 -10.66
C ASN A 490 1.93 25.89 -9.46
N GLU A 491 1.82 24.58 -9.69
CA GLU A 491 1.81 23.60 -8.58
C GLU A 491 3.23 23.28 -8.10
N ILE A 492 4.24 23.35 -8.97
CA ILE A 492 5.64 23.08 -8.59
C ILE A 492 6.25 24.23 -7.78
N GLU A 493 5.87 25.47 -8.03
CA GLU A 493 6.32 26.63 -7.23
C GLU A 493 5.70 26.62 -5.82
N ASN A 494 4.47 26.16 -5.65
CA ASN A 494 3.84 25.97 -4.34
C ASN A 494 4.46 24.84 -3.51
N PHE A 495 4.96 23.79 -4.16
CA PHE A 495 5.64 22.69 -3.47
C PHE A 495 7.01 23.08 -2.91
N ASN A 496 7.76 23.94 -3.63
CA ASN A 496 9.05 24.45 -3.17
C ASN A 496 8.91 25.48 -2.03
N PHE A 497 7.77 26.17 -1.93
CA PHE A 497 7.50 27.10 -0.83
C PHE A 497 7.18 26.36 0.49
N PHE A 498 6.55 25.20 0.41
CA PHE A 498 6.29 24.35 1.58
C PHE A 498 7.55 23.66 2.11
N TYR A 499 8.46 23.22 1.25
CA TYR A 499 9.69 22.54 1.66
C TYR A 499 10.73 23.48 2.32
N LYS A 500 10.71 24.77 1.98
CA LYS A 500 11.62 25.77 2.57
C LYS A 500 11.20 26.24 3.97
N ASN A 501 9.94 26.08 4.34
CA ASN A 501 9.44 26.52 5.65
C ASN A 501 9.43 25.41 6.73
N TYR A 502 9.76 24.16 6.38
CA TYR A 502 9.84 23.04 7.34
C TYR A 502 11.25 22.75 7.85
N GLN A 503 12.29 23.50 7.41
CA GLN A 503 13.65 23.35 7.95
C GLN A 503 14.02 24.42 9.00
N VAL A 504 13.09 25.22 9.49
CA VAL A 504 13.33 26.29 10.48
C VAL A 504 12.34 26.20 11.65
N LEU A 505 11.96 25.01 12.06
CA LEU A 505 11.33 24.79 13.37
C LEU A 505 11.87 23.50 13.98
#